data_ea7416b005a2f341d81cd570a6d0a845
#
_entry.id   ea7416b005a2f341d81cd570a6d0a845
#
_cell.length_a   1.000
_cell.length_b   1.000
_cell.length_c   1.000
_cell.angle_alpha   90.00
_cell.angle_beta   90.00
_cell.angle_gamma   90.00
#
_symmetry.space_group_name_H-M   'P 1'
#
loop_
_entity.id
_entity.type
_entity.pdbx_description
1 polymer ?
#
loop_
_entity_poly.entity_id
_entity_poly.type
_entity_poly.pdbx_seq_one_letter_code
_entity_poly.pdbx_strand_id
1 'polypeptide(L)'
;MRKRWWIGILVGLQAHAAVAVEVRFESVAENVYVHVGDIGARSVANEGLNANLGLVVTPAGAVLIDSGATWRSARDIQAAARRVSTQPIRWVINTGGQDHRWLGNGYFQAEGAELIAHAAAVPDMRSRGGDQLAALRTLLGPAVEGTVPTLPKRLLEGPESRLELGGTVFEFRHRGGGHTPGDMMVWLPQARVVFAGDIVYVDRLLAVLSVSSTRAWLDAFAALEQWAPKRIVPGHGGVTDLAAARSQTRAYLMALRAHMKRAVEEGVDLSEAVKSFDAKPFLHLSNAAELNPGNASRTYLEVERE
;
A
#
# COMPACT_ATOMS: atom_id res chain seq x y z
N MET A 1 36.95 26.55 58.25
CA MET A 1 35.59 26.46 57.69
C MET A 1 35.69 26.44 56.18
N ARG A 2 35.54 25.25 55.52
CA ARG A 2 35.59 25.08 54.07
C ARG A 2 34.14 24.99 53.53
N LYS A 3 33.70 25.98 52.73
CA LYS A 3 32.41 25.98 52.04
C LYS A 3 32.47 25.05 50.80
N ARG A 4 31.72 23.96 50.82
CA ARG A 4 31.53 23.07 49.64
C ARG A 4 30.39 23.66 48.79
N TRP A 5 30.74 24.04 47.58
CA TRP A 5 29.77 24.43 46.54
C TRP A 5 29.27 23.17 45.82
N TRP A 6 27.96 22.92 45.85
CA TRP A 6 27.34 21.89 45.03
C TRP A 6 26.90 22.53 43.73
N ILE A 7 27.50 22.10 42.61
CA ILE A 7 27.05 22.46 41.25
C ILE A 7 26.05 21.40 40.86
N GLY A 8 24.76 21.75 40.86
CA GLY A 8 23.71 20.94 40.31
C GLY A 8 23.74 20.97 38.77
N ILE A 9 24.04 19.83 38.15
CA ILE A 9 23.93 19.69 36.68
C ILE A 9 22.45 19.46 36.37
N LEU A 10 21.78 20.46 35.83
CA LEU A 10 20.47 20.31 35.19
C LEU A 10 20.67 19.59 33.85
N VAL A 11 20.35 18.30 33.81
CA VAL A 11 20.23 17.58 32.55
C VAL A 11 18.87 17.95 31.95
N GLY A 12 18.88 18.88 31.01
CA GLY A 12 17.68 19.20 30.23
C GLY A 12 17.29 18.03 29.35
N LEU A 13 16.20 17.34 29.67
CA LEU A 13 15.55 16.43 28.72
C LEU A 13 15.02 17.28 27.56
N GLN A 14 15.74 17.27 26.44
CA GLN A 14 15.17 17.74 25.18
C GLN A 14 14.17 16.69 24.70
N ALA A 15 12.88 16.94 24.94
CA ALA A 15 11.82 16.22 24.25
C ALA A 15 11.92 16.56 22.76
N HIS A 16 12.45 15.64 21.97
CA HIS A 16 12.33 15.73 20.52
C HIS A 16 10.84 15.57 20.20
N ALA A 17 10.18 16.67 19.83
CA ALA A 17 8.86 16.62 19.25
C ALA A 17 8.98 15.78 17.97
N ALA A 18 8.39 14.59 17.97
CA ALA A 18 8.26 13.81 16.74
C ALA A 18 7.50 14.68 15.74
N VAL A 19 8.13 15.02 14.62
CA VAL A 19 7.46 15.72 13.52
C VAL A 19 6.38 14.77 13.01
N ALA A 20 5.12 15.12 13.26
CA ALA A 20 4.00 14.32 12.77
C ALA A 20 4.07 14.25 11.24
N VAL A 21 3.81 13.05 10.68
CA VAL A 21 3.72 12.90 9.22
C VAL A 21 2.62 13.80 8.69
N GLU A 22 2.97 14.71 7.79
CA GLU A 22 1.97 15.60 7.19
C GLU A 22 1.20 14.84 6.10
N VAL A 23 0.02 14.35 6.46
CA VAL A 23 -0.92 13.84 5.46
C VAL A 23 -1.55 15.01 4.71
N ARG A 24 -1.42 15.03 3.39
CA ARG A 24 -2.01 16.04 2.51
C ARG A 24 -2.70 15.39 1.34
N PHE A 25 -3.97 15.72 1.12
CA PHE A 25 -4.72 15.31 -0.06
C PHE A 25 -4.66 16.37 -1.15
N GLU A 26 -4.16 16.00 -2.32
CA GLU A 26 -4.07 16.84 -3.51
C GLU A 26 -5.06 16.36 -4.57
N SER A 27 -5.70 17.31 -5.26
CA SER A 27 -6.71 16.98 -6.28
C SER A 27 -6.05 16.37 -7.53
N VAL A 28 -6.58 15.23 -7.96
CA VAL A 28 -6.17 14.57 -9.20
C VAL A 28 -7.28 14.55 -10.26
N ALA A 29 -8.52 14.73 -9.84
CA ALA A 29 -9.69 14.96 -10.70
C ALA A 29 -10.76 15.65 -9.85
N GLU A 30 -11.88 16.05 -10.46
CA GLU A 30 -13.00 16.61 -9.74
C GLU A 30 -13.46 15.65 -8.63
N ASN A 31 -13.51 16.14 -7.39
CA ASN A 31 -13.88 15.38 -6.19
C ASN A 31 -13.01 14.14 -5.89
N VAL A 32 -11.85 13.99 -6.54
CA VAL A 32 -10.90 12.89 -6.35
C VAL A 32 -9.56 13.45 -5.90
N TYR A 33 -9.12 13.00 -4.73
CA TYR A 33 -7.90 13.48 -4.09
C TYR A 33 -6.99 12.31 -3.73
N VAL A 34 -5.70 12.56 -3.67
CA VAL A 34 -4.66 11.56 -3.37
C VAL A 34 -3.68 12.14 -2.35
N HIS A 35 -3.37 11.37 -1.33
CA HIS A 35 -2.15 11.53 -0.56
C HIS A 35 -1.07 10.61 -1.15
N VAL A 36 0.04 11.19 -1.57
CA VAL A 36 1.21 10.42 -2.00
C VAL A 36 2.08 10.16 -0.78
N GLY A 37 2.22 8.89 -0.43
CA GLY A 37 3.02 8.46 0.71
C GLY A 37 4.52 8.58 0.45
N ASP A 38 5.31 8.40 1.52
CA ASP A 38 6.77 8.37 1.42
C ASP A 38 7.23 7.22 0.51
N ILE A 39 8.11 7.51 -0.43
CA ILE A 39 8.66 6.54 -1.37
C ILE A 39 9.62 5.54 -0.70
N GLY A 40 10.17 5.87 0.45
CA GLY A 40 11.09 5.05 1.21
C GLY A 40 10.44 3.85 1.90
N ALA A 41 11.24 3.09 2.63
CA ALA A 41 10.75 2.05 3.52
C ALA A 41 9.95 2.66 4.69
N ARG A 42 9.14 1.82 5.36
CA ARG A 42 8.49 2.23 6.61
C ARG A 42 9.53 2.59 7.66
N SER A 43 9.30 3.67 8.37
CA SER A 43 10.21 4.23 9.35
C SER A 43 9.45 4.94 10.46
N VAL A 44 10.16 5.30 11.53
CA VAL A 44 9.62 6.18 12.58
C VAL A 44 9.23 7.54 12.00
N ALA A 45 10.03 8.06 11.05
CA ALA A 45 9.80 9.37 10.45
C ALA A 45 8.51 9.45 9.63
N ASN A 46 8.12 8.38 8.92
CA ASN A 46 6.86 8.32 8.17
C ASN A 46 5.73 7.59 8.93
N GLU A 47 5.93 7.23 10.19
CA GLU A 47 4.98 6.53 11.05
C GLU A 47 4.35 5.27 10.38
N GLY A 48 5.10 4.60 9.51
CA GLY A 48 4.62 3.47 8.72
C GLY A 48 3.68 3.84 7.56
N LEU A 49 3.40 5.13 7.35
CA LEU A 49 2.53 5.64 6.29
C LEU A 49 3.34 5.95 5.03
N ASN A 50 3.69 4.91 4.30
CA ASN A 50 4.46 5.01 3.06
C ASN A 50 3.67 4.62 1.81
N ALA A 51 2.38 4.35 1.96
CA ALA A 51 1.50 4.03 0.84
C ALA A 51 0.65 5.24 0.41
N ASN A 52 0.27 5.25 -0.85
CA ASN A 52 -0.69 6.23 -1.33
C ASN A 52 -2.09 5.93 -0.80
N LEU A 53 -2.87 7.00 -0.57
CA LEU A 53 -4.25 6.94 -0.12
C LEU A 53 -5.13 7.72 -1.08
N GLY A 54 -6.37 7.28 -1.25
CA GLY A 54 -7.37 8.00 -2.02
C GLY A 54 -8.50 8.57 -1.16
N LEU A 55 -9.02 9.74 -1.54
CA LEU A 55 -10.23 10.31 -0.98
C LEU A 55 -11.15 10.73 -2.13
N VAL A 56 -12.34 10.16 -2.17
CA VAL A 56 -13.38 10.52 -3.15
C VAL A 56 -14.54 11.16 -2.41
N VAL A 57 -14.79 12.43 -2.71
CA VAL A 57 -15.89 13.18 -2.09
C VAL A 57 -17.16 12.96 -2.90
N THR A 58 -18.22 12.51 -2.23
CA THR A 58 -19.53 12.27 -2.85
C THR A 58 -20.61 13.15 -2.19
N PRO A 59 -21.78 13.33 -2.81
CA PRO A 59 -22.87 14.10 -2.21
C PRO A 59 -23.33 13.61 -0.83
N ALA A 60 -23.18 12.30 -0.55
CA ALA A 60 -23.70 11.69 0.68
C ALA A 60 -22.61 11.29 1.69
N GLY A 61 -21.35 11.64 1.45
CA GLY A 61 -20.22 11.32 2.30
C GLY A 61 -18.94 11.11 1.50
N ALA A 62 -17.81 10.89 2.16
CA ALA A 62 -16.55 10.59 1.49
C ALA A 62 -16.23 9.09 1.54
N VAL A 63 -15.55 8.62 0.49
CA VAL A 63 -14.97 7.28 0.39
C VAL A 63 -13.46 7.42 0.53
N LEU A 64 -12.89 6.79 1.54
CA LEU A 64 -11.44 6.67 1.72
C LEU A 64 -10.96 5.37 1.07
N ILE A 65 -9.90 5.42 0.29
CA ILE A 65 -9.23 4.27 -0.29
C ILE A 65 -7.93 4.05 0.47
N ASP A 66 -7.87 2.94 1.17
CA ASP A 66 -6.89 2.52 2.17
C ASP A 66 -6.86 3.39 3.44
N SER A 67 -6.67 2.74 4.59
CA SER A 67 -6.90 3.36 5.90
C SER A 67 -5.63 3.73 6.67
N GLY A 68 -4.44 3.46 6.10
CA GLY A 68 -3.18 3.69 6.78
C GLY A 68 -2.77 2.53 7.70
N ALA A 69 -1.65 2.71 8.41
CA ALA A 69 -0.93 1.66 9.12
C ALA A 69 -1.27 1.55 10.61
N THR A 70 -1.81 2.60 11.22
CA THR A 70 -2.07 2.65 12.67
C THR A 70 -3.33 3.45 12.99
N TRP A 71 -3.83 3.33 14.22
CA TRP A 71 -4.89 4.20 14.75
C TRP A 71 -4.50 5.67 14.65
N ARG A 72 -3.25 5.99 15.00
CA ARG A 72 -2.74 7.36 14.98
C ARG A 72 -2.71 7.90 13.55
N SER A 73 -2.14 7.17 12.59
CA SER A 73 -2.11 7.59 11.19
C SER A 73 -3.52 7.72 10.61
N ALA A 74 -4.47 6.85 10.98
CA ALA A 74 -5.87 6.96 10.56
C ALA A 74 -6.55 8.25 11.05
N ARG A 75 -6.29 8.64 12.30
CA ARG A 75 -6.75 9.94 12.84
C ARG A 75 -6.17 11.12 12.05
N ASP A 76 -4.89 11.07 11.70
CA ASP A 76 -4.22 12.13 10.95
C ASP A 76 -4.72 12.19 9.49
N ILE A 77 -5.02 11.02 8.88
CA ILE A 77 -5.72 10.91 7.59
C ILE A 77 -7.10 11.57 7.66
N GLN A 78 -7.89 11.29 8.70
CA GLN A 78 -9.19 11.93 8.88
C GLN A 78 -9.06 13.46 9.04
N ALA A 79 -8.09 13.93 9.81
CA ALA A 79 -7.83 15.36 9.96
C ALA A 79 -7.45 16.02 8.61
N ALA A 80 -6.66 15.32 7.79
CA ALA A 80 -6.33 15.77 6.44
C ALA A 80 -7.55 15.80 5.50
N ALA A 81 -8.39 14.77 5.54
CA ALA A 81 -9.61 14.71 4.75
C ALA A 81 -10.56 15.90 5.06
N ARG A 82 -10.66 16.27 6.34
CA ARG A 82 -11.47 17.43 6.77
C ARG A 82 -10.96 18.78 6.25
N ARG A 83 -9.70 18.88 5.81
CA ARG A 83 -9.15 20.08 5.18
C ARG A 83 -9.62 20.27 3.73
N VAL A 84 -10.00 19.20 3.06
CA VAL A 84 -10.46 19.23 1.66
C VAL A 84 -11.97 19.05 1.51
N SER A 85 -12.66 18.47 2.52
CA SER A 85 -14.11 18.28 2.48
C SER A 85 -14.72 18.26 3.88
N THR A 86 -15.92 18.83 4.01
CA THR A 86 -16.76 18.72 5.22
C THR A 86 -17.55 17.42 5.29
N GLN A 87 -17.57 16.63 4.21
CA GLN A 87 -18.26 15.36 4.17
C GLN A 87 -17.58 14.33 5.09
N PRO A 88 -18.34 13.60 5.93
CA PRO A 88 -17.76 12.55 6.77
C PRO A 88 -17.29 11.37 5.91
N ILE A 89 -16.21 10.71 6.31
CA ILE A 89 -15.78 9.43 5.72
C ILE A 89 -16.80 8.37 6.14
N ARG A 90 -17.62 7.91 5.20
CA ARG A 90 -18.67 6.89 5.42
C ARG A 90 -18.23 5.50 4.97
N TRP A 91 -17.28 5.43 4.05
CA TRP A 91 -16.81 4.17 3.47
C TRP A 91 -15.29 4.15 3.43
N VAL A 92 -14.72 3.03 3.79
CA VAL A 92 -13.29 2.74 3.61
C VAL A 92 -13.18 1.51 2.72
N ILE A 93 -12.43 1.63 1.62
CA ILE A 93 -12.16 0.55 0.69
C ILE A 93 -10.69 0.14 0.87
N ASN A 94 -10.42 -1.10 1.28
CA ASN A 94 -9.06 -1.61 1.35
C ASN A 94 -8.70 -2.30 0.02
N THR A 95 -7.63 -1.83 -0.62
CA THR A 95 -7.18 -2.36 -1.91
C THR A 95 -6.38 -3.66 -1.77
N GLY A 96 -5.93 -4.02 -0.57
CA GLY A 96 -5.17 -5.25 -0.31
C GLY A 96 -4.96 -5.53 1.17
N GLY A 97 -4.29 -6.64 1.48
CA GLY A 97 -4.04 -7.15 2.83
C GLY A 97 -2.72 -6.70 3.48
N GLN A 98 -1.96 -5.79 2.85
CA GLN A 98 -0.74 -5.27 3.45
C GLN A 98 -1.06 -4.24 4.54
N ASP A 99 -0.31 -4.24 5.64
CA ASP A 99 -0.55 -3.48 6.87
C ASP A 99 -0.95 -2.00 6.65
N HIS A 100 -0.22 -1.27 5.82
CA HIS A 100 -0.49 0.15 5.53
C HIS A 100 -1.77 0.39 4.71
N ARG A 101 -2.45 -0.67 4.25
CA ARG A 101 -3.73 -0.60 3.54
C ARG A 101 -4.93 -0.68 4.47
N TRP A 102 -4.80 -1.37 5.63
CA TRP A 102 -5.97 -1.74 6.41
C TRP A 102 -5.85 -1.65 7.94
N LEU A 103 -4.66 -1.55 8.53
CA LEU A 103 -4.55 -1.54 10.00
C LEU A 103 -5.14 -0.29 10.65
N GLY A 104 -5.38 0.79 9.89
CA GLY A 104 -6.15 1.94 10.34
C GLY A 104 -7.67 1.74 10.40
N ASN A 105 -8.19 0.61 9.93
CA ASN A 105 -9.62 0.31 9.84
C ASN A 105 -10.37 0.49 11.16
N GLY A 106 -9.76 0.10 12.29
CA GLY A 106 -10.39 0.20 13.61
C GLY A 106 -10.82 1.63 13.97
N TYR A 107 -10.01 2.61 13.61
CA TYR A 107 -10.34 4.02 13.80
C TYR A 107 -11.58 4.42 13.00
N PHE A 108 -11.61 4.13 11.72
CA PHE A 108 -12.73 4.53 10.85
C PHE A 108 -14.02 3.77 11.18
N GLN A 109 -13.92 2.50 11.61
CA GLN A 109 -15.08 1.76 12.09
C GLN A 109 -15.65 2.40 13.37
N ALA A 110 -14.81 2.86 14.29
CA ALA A 110 -15.25 3.56 15.51
C ALA A 110 -15.90 4.92 15.18
N GLU A 111 -15.48 5.58 14.10
CA GLU A 111 -16.10 6.80 13.56
C GLU A 111 -17.37 6.51 12.72
N GLY A 112 -17.80 5.26 12.61
CA GLY A 112 -19.04 4.85 11.93
C GLY A 112 -18.91 4.54 10.44
N ALA A 113 -17.68 4.44 9.89
CA ALA A 113 -17.49 4.08 8.49
C ALA A 113 -17.69 2.59 8.24
N GLU A 114 -18.28 2.27 7.08
CA GLU A 114 -18.39 0.90 6.56
C GLU A 114 -17.06 0.51 5.90
N LEU A 115 -16.51 -0.66 6.29
CA LEU A 115 -15.26 -1.21 5.77
C LEU A 115 -15.55 -2.20 4.65
N ILE A 116 -14.91 -2.00 3.49
CA ILE A 116 -15.14 -2.76 2.25
C ILE A 116 -13.80 -3.34 1.77
N ALA A 117 -13.76 -4.61 1.39
CA ALA A 117 -12.62 -5.25 0.75
C ALA A 117 -13.07 -6.40 -0.15
N HIS A 118 -12.15 -6.95 -0.95
CA HIS A 118 -12.39 -8.20 -1.63
C HIS A 118 -12.38 -9.37 -0.63
N ALA A 119 -13.28 -10.36 -0.82
CA ALA A 119 -13.41 -11.51 0.08
C ALA A 119 -12.08 -12.28 0.24
N ALA A 120 -11.29 -12.38 -0.82
CA ALA A 120 -9.98 -13.04 -0.79
C ALA A 120 -8.93 -12.34 0.12
N ALA A 121 -9.13 -11.06 0.48
CA ALA A 121 -8.24 -10.36 1.40
C ALA A 121 -8.41 -10.80 2.86
N VAL A 122 -9.61 -11.22 3.25
CA VAL A 122 -9.95 -11.47 4.66
C VAL A 122 -9.16 -12.62 5.29
N PRO A 123 -8.99 -13.79 4.63
CA PRO A 123 -8.16 -14.86 5.16
C PRO A 123 -6.71 -14.42 5.39
N ASP A 124 -6.13 -13.67 4.47
CA ASP A 124 -4.77 -13.12 4.56
C ASP A 124 -4.66 -12.09 5.68
N MET A 125 -5.55 -11.10 5.75
CA MET A 125 -5.61 -10.11 6.84
C MET A 125 -5.74 -10.77 8.21
N ARG A 126 -6.58 -11.81 8.33
CA ARG A 126 -6.79 -12.56 9.58
C ARG A 126 -5.53 -13.32 10.00
N SER A 127 -4.88 -13.98 9.04
CA SER A 127 -3.68 -14.78 9.30
C SER A 127 -2.47 -13.91 9.67
N ARG A 128 -2.23 -12.84 8.92
CA ARG A 128 -1.01 -12.02 9.05
C ARG A 128 -1.17 -10.77 9.91
N GLY A 129 -2.40 -10.34 10.20
CA GLY A 129 -2.64 -9.04 10.86
C GLY A 129 -1.97 -8.90 12.22
N GLY A 130 -1.89 -9.98 12.99
CA GLY A 130 -1.17 -10.00 14.27
C GLY A 130 0.34 -9.77 14.11
N ASP A 131 0.95 -10.48 13.15
CA ASP A 131 2.38 -10.36 12.85
C ASP A 131 2.72 -9.01 12.24
N GLN A 132 1.87 -8.49 11.36
CA GLN A 132 2.02 -7.14 10.79
C GLN A 132 2.01 -6.08 11.89
N LEU A 133 1.07 -6.15 12.84
CA LEU A 133 1.01 -5.23 13.98
C LEU A 133 2.22 -5.39 14.90
N ALA A 134 2.69 -6.61 15.16
CA ALA A 134 3.88 -6.87 15.98
C ALA A 134 5.13 -6.28 15.33
N ALA A 135 5.31 -6.44 14.02
CA ALA A 135 6.40 -5.83 13.27
C ALA A 135 6.36 -4.28 13.32
N LEU A 136 5.18 -3.69 13.15
CA LEU A 136 5.01 -2.24 13.30
C LEU A 136 5.27 -1.78 14.73
N ARG A 137 4.90 -2.54 15.75
CA ARG A 137 5.19 -2.21 17.16
C ARG A 137 6.70 -2.20 17.43
N THR A 138 7.43 -3.14 16.86
CA THR A 138 8.90 -3.16 16.94
C THR A 138 9.52 -1.92 16.28
N LEU A 139 8.96 -1.48 15.15
CA LEU A 139 9.47 -0.33 14.40
C LEU A 139 9.07 1.02 15.01
N LEU A 140 7.80 1.16 15.39
CA LEU A 140 7.18 2.46 15.71
C LEU A 140 6.96 2.69 17.22
N GLY A 141 7.17 1.65 18.05
CA GLY A 141 6.97 1.74 19.49
C GLY A 141 5.55 2.20 19.86
N PRO A 142 5.41 3.26 20.70
CA PRO A 142 4.11 3.76 21.16
C PRO A 142 3.17 4.28 20.05
N ALA A 143 3.68 4.60 18.87
CA ALA A 143 2.83 5.11 17.79
C ALA A 143 1.79 4.10 17.27
N VAL A 144 1.90 2.82 17.64
CA VAL A 144 0.90 1.79 17.31
C VAL A 144 -0.19 1.63 18.38
N GLU A 145 -0.13 2.36 19.48
CA GLU A 145 -1.13 2.26 20.54
C GLU A 145 -2.55 2.50 20.01
N GLY A 146 -3.50 1.72 20.51
CA GLY A 146 -4.89 1.73 20.04
C GLY A 146 -5.14 1.00 18.73
N THR A 147 -4.10 0.62 17.98
CA THR A 147 -4.26 -0.11 16.71
C THR A 147 -4.67 -1.57 16.98
N VAL A 148 -5.82 -1.94 16.42
CA VAL A 148 -6.36 -3.31 16.48
C VAL A 148 -6.68 -3.75 15.03
N PRO A 149 -6.16 -4.90 14.60
CA PRO A 149 -6.51 -5.46 13.29
C PRO A 149 -8.03 -5.66 13.17
N THR A 150 -8.68 -4.82 12.36
CA THR A 150 -10.13 -4.77 12.24
C THR A 150 -10.53 -5.13 10.81
N LEU A 151 -11.16 -6.30 10.66
CA LEU A 151 -11.51 -6.86 9.36
C LEU A 151 -12.72 -6.15 8.74
N PRO A 152 -12.71 -5.96 7.39
CA PRO A 152 -13.86 -5.50 6.64
C PRO A 152 -15.05 -6.47 6.77
N LYS A 153 -16.28 -5.93 6.82
CA LYS A 153 -17.51 -6.73 6.89
C LYS A 153 -18.26 -6.77 5.56
N ARG A 154 -18.19 -5.70 4.77
CA ARG A 154 -18.76 -5.70 3.42
C ARG A 154 -17.73 -6.26 2.44
N LEU A 155 -18.02 -7.44 1.90
CA LEU A 155 -17.08 -8.17 1.05
C LEU A 155 -17.55 -8.15 -0.39
N LEU A 156 -16.62 -7.85 -1.29
CA LEU A 156 -16.81 -7.97 -2.73
C LEU A 156 -16.34 -9.35 -3.17
N GLU A 157 -17.07 -9.96 -4.07
CA GLU A 157 -16.81 -11.31 -4.57
C GLU A 157 -16.62 -11.31 -6.09
N GLY A 158 -15.93 -12.33 -6.58
CA GLY A 158 -15.69 -12.53 -8.01
C GLY A 158 -14.65 -11.58 -8.61
N PRO A 159 -14.40 -11.73 -9.91
CA PRO A 159 -13.33 -11.00 -10.58
C PRO A 159 -13.66 -9.52 -10.85
N GLU A 160 -14.94 -9.17 -10.85
CA GLU A 160 -15.45 -7.81 -11.10
C GLU A 160 -16.65 -7.51 -10.21
N SER A 161 -16.68 -6.31 -9.68
CA SER A 161 -17.80 -5.83 -8.86
C SER A 161 -18.06 -4.35 -9.15
N ARG A 162 -19.26 -3.88 -8.82
CA ARG A 162 -19.65 -2.49 -8.95
C ARG A 162 -20.47 -2.06 -7.74
N LEU A 163 -20.14 -0.90 -7.18
CA LEU A 163 -20.93 -0.26 -6.14
C LEU A 163 -21.25 1.17 -6.53
N GLU A 164 -22.37 1.64 -6.06
CA GLU A 164 -22.70 3.06 -6.01
C GLU A 164 -22.62 3.50 -4.55
N LEU A 165 -21.68 4.38 -4.25
CA LEU A 165 -21.48 4.94 -2.91
C LEU A 165 -21.69 6.46 -2.95
N GLY A 166 -22.70 6.90 -2.23
CA GLY A 166 -23.06 8.31 -2.18
C GLY A 166 -23.40 8.97 -3.52
N GLY A 167 -23.91 8.21 -4.49
CA GLY A 167 -24.22 8.68 -5.85
C GLY A 167 -23.03 8.62 -6.83
N THR A 168 -21.90 8.09 -6.40
CA THR A 168 -20.71 7.88 -7.25
C THR A 168 -20.51 6.40 -7.53
N VAL A 169 -20.22 6.06 -8.80
CA VAL A 169 -19.97 4.69 -9.24
C VAL A 169 -18.52 4.34 -9.05
N PHE A 170 -18.28 3.20 -8.39
CA PHE A 170 -16.99 2.55 -8.22
C PHE A 170 -17.06 1.16 -8.88
N GLU A 171 -16.10 0.87 -9.73
CA GLU A 171 -15.90 -0.46 -10.32
C GLU A 171 -14.64 -1.08 -9.75
N PHE A 172 -14.66 -2.38 -9.55
CA PHE A 172 -13.57 -3.11 -8.91
C PHE A 172 -13.12 -4.25 -9.80
N ARG A 173 -11.82 -4.51 -9.82
CA ARG A 173 -11.24 -5.71 -10.42
C ARG A 173 -10.29 -6.41 -9.48
N HIS A 174 -10.51 -7.71 -9.34
CA HIS A 174 -9.61 -8.66 -8.67
C HIS A 174 -9.22 -9.75 -9.68
N ARG A 175 -7.95 -10.15 -9.72
CA ARG A 175 -7.45 -11.17 -10.66
C ARG A 175 -6.55 -12.20 -9.95
N GLY A 176 -7.03 -12.69 -8.80
CA GLY A 176 -6.27 -13.66 -7.99
C GLY A 176 -5.20 -13.06 -7.11
N GLY A 177 -5.21 -11.74 -6.92
CA GLY A 177 -4.24 -11.01 -6.10
C GLY A 177 -3.09 -10.45 -6.93
N GLY A 178 -1.93 -10.34 -6.31
CA GLY A 178 -0.71 -9.76 -6.88
C GLY A 178 0.34 -9.68 -5.80
N HIS A 179 0.48 -8.53 -5.14
CA HIS A 179 1.32 -8.33 -3.97
C HIS A 179 0.78 -9.10 -2.76
N THR A 180 -0.55 -9.08 -2.55
CA THR A 180 -1.25 -9.92 -1.58
C THR A 180 -2.42 -10.68 -2.23
N PRO A 181 -2.91 -11.77 -1.64
CA PRO A 181 -3.96 -12.60 -2.26
C PRO A 181 -5.26 -11.86 -2.57
N GLY A 182 -5.58 -10.84 -1.80
CA GLY A 182 -6.83 -10.09 -1.91
C GLY A 182 -6.72 -8.75 -2.62
N ASP A 183 -5.62 -8.47 -3.31
CA ASP A 183 -5.45 -7.20 -4.00
C ASP A 183 -6.53 -6.98 -5.04
N MET A 184 -7.13 -5.80 -5.00
CA MET A 184 -8.11 -5.32 -5.98
C MET A 184 -7.83 -3.88 -6.36
N MET A 185 -8.22 -3.52 -7.56
CA MET A 185 -8.13 -2.16 -8.08
C MET A 185 -9.49 -1.49 -8.04
N VAL A 186 -9.50 -0.17 -7.82
CA VAL A 186 -10.71 0.65 -7.73
C VAL A 186 -10.74 1.64 -8.89
N TRP A 187 -11.71 1.52 -9.76
CA TRP A 187 -11.88 2.38 -10.93
C TRP A 187 -13.03 3.38 -10.75
N LEU A 188 -12.77 4.62 -11.08
CA LEU A 188 -13.74 5.72 -11.15
C LEU A 188 -14.01 6.05 -12.62
N PRO A 189 -15.08 5.50 -13.26
CA PRO A 189 -15.32 5.62 -14.69
C PRO A 189 -15.42 7.07 -15.16
N GLN A 190 -16.14 7.92 -14.42
CA GLN A 190 -16.38 9.32 -14.78
C GLN A 190 -15.10 10.14 -14.74
N ALA A 191 -14.24 9.91 -13.74
CA ALA A 191 -12.97 10.61 -13.58
C ALA A 191 -11.85 9.99 -14.46
N ARG A 192 -12.03 8.77 -14.94
CA ARG A 192 -11.01 7.95 -15.59
C ARG A 192 -9.73 7.81 -14.73
N VAL A 193 -9.93 7.65 -13.42
CA VAL A 193 -8.87 7.45 -12.43
C VAL A 193 -8.98 6.02 -11.88
N VAL A 194 -7.86 5.31 -11.81
CA VAL A 194 -7.77 4.02 -11.13
C VAL A 194 -6.86 4.13 -9.91
N PHE A 195 -7.35 3.69 -8.76
CA PHE A 195 -6.52 3.41 -7.60
C PHE A 195 -6.08 1.95 -7.69
N ALA A 196 -4.83 1.77 -8.03
CA ALA A 196 -4.29 0.45 -8.36
C ALA A 196 -3.84 -0.34 -7.11
N GLY A 197 -3.73 0.31 -5.95
CA GLY A 197 -3.11 -0.31 -4.79
C GLY A 197 -1.73 -0.87 -5.16
N ASP A 198 -1.35 -1.95 -4.51
CA ASP A 198 -0.04 -2.58 -4.71
C ASP A 198 0.09 -3.37 -6.02
N ILE A 199 -0.85 -3.22 -6.96
CA ILE A 199 -0.70 -3.71 -8.34
C ILE A 199 0.26 -2.82 -9.14
N VAL A 200 0.37 -1.53 -8.82
CA VAL A 200 1.28 -0.60 -9.51
C VAL A 200 2.21 0.09 -8.51
N TYR A 201 3.49 0.04 -8.81
CA TYR A 201 4.58 0.78 -8.16
C TYR A 201 5.30 1.63 -9.20
N VAL A 202 5.59 2.88 -8.88
CA VAL A 202 6.48 3.74 -9.67
C VAL A 202 7.47 4.44 -8.75
N ASP A 203 8.59 4.90 -9.30
CA ASP A 203 9.67 5.60 -8.58
C ASP A 203 10.33 4.75 -7.47
N ARG A 204 9.77 3.60 -7.16
CA ARG A 204 10.22 2.62 -6.18
C ARG A 204 10.06 1.21 -6.74
N LEU A 205 10.99 0.31 -6.44
CA LEU A 205 10.85 -1.10 -6.79
C LEU A 205 9.73 -1.74 -5.97
N LEU A 206 8.89 -2.53 -6.62
CA LEU A 206 7.87 -3.34 -5.97
C LEU A 206 8.52 -4.41 -5.05
N ALA A 207 7.77 -4.86 -4.05
CA ALA A 207 8.21 -5.93 -3.13
C ALA A 207 7.40 -7.20 -3.39
N VAL A 208 8.07 -8.29 -3.75
CA VAL A 208 7.47 -9.63 -3.80
C VAL A 208 7.52 -10.23 -2.41
N LEU A 209 6.39 -10.57 -1.82
CA LEU A 209 6.25 -11.24 -0.53
C LEU A 209 6.17 -12.76 -0.71
N SER A 210 6.26 -13.50 0.40
CA SER A 210 6.05 -14.96 0.39
C SER A 210 4.62 -15.36 0.00
N VAL A 211 3.66 -14.44 0.12
CA VAL A 211 2.24 -14.62 -0.23
C VAL A 211 1.90 -14.01 -1.59
N SER A 212 2.85 -13.36 -2.25
CA SER A 212 2.63 -12.77 -3.59
C SER A 212 2.52 -13.85 -4.66
N SER A 213 1.77 -13.53 -5.72
CA SER A 213 1.82 -14.26 -6.98
C SER A 213 2.20 -13.30 -8.09
N THR A 214 3.43 -13.41 -8.59
CA THR A 214 3.91 -12.56 -9.69
C THR A 214 3.19 -12.84 -11.00
N ARG A 215 2.64 -14.06 -11.17
CA ARG A 215 1.77 -14.43 -12.29
C ARG A 215 0.43 -13.69 -12.22
N ALA A 216 -0.31 -13.84 -11.11
CA ALA A 216 -1.58 -13.15 -10.91
C ALA A 216 -1.41 -11.62 -10.94
N TRP A 217 -0.25 -11.12 -10.52
CA TRP A 217 0.08 -9.70 -10.59
C TRP A 217 0.15 -9.19 -12.03
N LEU A 218 0.76 -9.95 -12.94
CA LEU A 218 0.76 -9.59 -14.38
C LEU A 218 -0.66 -9.65 -14.97
N ASP A 219 -1.49 -10.61 -14.56
CA ASP A 219 -2.90 -10.71 -14.98
C ASP A 219 -3.72 -9.50 -14.47
N ALA A 220 -3.50 -9.09 -13.22
CA ALA A 220 -4.12 -7.89 -12.67
C ALA A 220 -3.68 -6.63 -13.40
N PHE A 221 -2.39 -6.51 -13.72
CA PHE A 221 -1.88 -5.40 -14.50
C PHE A 221 -2.49 -5.34 -15.90
N ALA A 222 -2.60 -6.47 -16.58
CA ALA A 222 -3.26 -6.55 -17.89
C ALA A 222 -4.75 -6.15 -17.82
N ALA A 223 -5.45 -6.50 -16.73
CA ALA A 223 -6.82 -6.05 -16.51
C ALA A 223 -6.92 -4.54 -16.26
N LEU A 224 -5.94 -3.93 -15.59
CA LEU A 224 -5.87 -2.47 -15.42
C LEU A 224 -5.75 -1.76 -16.78
N GLU A 225 -4.92 -2.28 -17.69
CA GLU A 225 -4.73 -1.70 -19.01
C GLU A 225 -6.02 -1.61 -19.84
N GLN A 226 -6.95 -2.55 -19.65
CA GLN A 226 -8.24 -2.58 -20.35
C GLN A 226 -9.15 -1.39 -20.02
N TRP A 227 -8.99 -0.76 -18.85
CA TRP A 227 -9.73 0.45 -18.49
C TRP A 227 -9.22 1.69 -19.23
N ALA A 228 -8.02 1.64 -19.82
CA ALA A 228 -7.36 2.78 -20.44
C ALA A 228 -7.43 4.05 -19.58
N PRO A 229 -6.94 4.00 -18.33
CA PRO A 229 -7.09 5.10 -17.38
C PRO A 229 -6.36 6.34 -17.87
N LYS A 230 -6.92 7.52 -17.56
CA LYS A 230 -6.24 8.80 -17.77
C LYS A 230 -5.16 9.03 -16.71
N ARG A 231 -5.41 8.53 -15.48
CA ARG A 231 -4.50 8.61 -14.35
C ARG A 231 -4.53 7.32 -13.55
N ILE A 232 -3.38 6.91 -13.08
CA ILE A 232 -3.18 5.78 -12.19
C ILE A 232 -2.65 6.33 -10.87
N VAL A 233 -3.33 6.01 -9.77
CA VAL A 233 -2.83 6.18 -8.42
C VAL A 233 -2.19 4.85 -8.04
N PRO A 234 -0.85 4.75 -8.04
CA PRO A 234 -0.15 3.53 -7.68
C PRO A 234 -0.25 3.27 -6.18
N GLY A 235 0.16 2.12 -5.73
CA GLY A 235 0.32 1.85 -4.30
C GLY A 235 1.44 2.68 -3.68
N HIS A 236 2.51 2.90 -4.44
CA HIS A 236 3.66 3.69 -4.04
C HIS A 236 4.21 4.48 -5.23
N GLY A 237 4.73 5.69 -4.93
CA GLY A 237 5.25 6.63 -5.92
C GLY A 237 4.23 7.64 -6.39
N GLY A 238 4.58 8.50 -7.33
CA GLY A 238 3.73 9.59 -7.81
C GLY A 238 2.51 9.11 -8.60
N VAL A 239 1.46 9.96 -8.67
CA VAL A 239 0.34 9.72 -9.61
C VAL A 239 0.89 9.66 -11.03
N THR A 240 0.50 8.63 -11.79
CA THR A 240 1.19 8.25 -13.01
C THR A 240 0.25 7.90 -14.16
N ASP A 241 0.81 7.44 -15.28
CA ASP A 241 0.11 6.94 -16.47
C ASP A 241 0.49 5.48 -16.79
N LEU A 242 -0.11 4.95 -17.86
CA LEU A 242 0.17 3.58 -18.31
C LEU A 242 1.62 3.40 -18.82
N ALA A 243 2.26 4.44 -19.36
CA ALA A 243 3.61 4.32 -19.91
C ALA A 243 4.62 4.09 -18.77
N ALA A 244 4.56 4.92 -17.73
CA ALA A 244 5.42 4.77 -16.57
C ALA A 244 5.10 3.48 -15.77
N ALA A 245 3.83 3.15 -15.57
CA ALA A 245 3.44 1.90 -14.90
C ALA A 245 3.97 0.66 -15.65
N ARG A 246 3.90 0.66 -16.98
CA ARG A 246 4.45 -0.41 -17.83
C ARG A 246 5.96 -0.54 -17.71
N SER A 247 6.68 0.58 -17.78
CA SER A 247 8.16 0.56 -17.77
C SER A 247 8.74 0.19 -16.42
N GLN A 248 8.06 0.48 -15.32
CA GLN A 248 8.59 0.27 -13.97
C GLN A 248 8.02 -0.99 -13.29
N THR A 249 6.71 -1.17 -13.30
CA THR A 249 6.07 -2.34 -12.66
C THR A 249 6.05 -3.56 -13.57
N ARG A 250 5.36 -3.44 -14.72
CA ARG A 250 5.13 -4.60 -15.60
C ARG A 250 6.42 -5.13 -16.20
N ALA A 251 7.31 -4.24 -16.67
CA ALA A 251 8.58 -4.63 -17.27
C ALA A 251 9.47 -5.38 -16.28
N TYR A 252 9.53 -4.93 -15.01
CA TYR A 252 10.28 -5.62 -13.97
C TYR A 252 9.73 -7.03 -13.70
N LEU A 253 8.42 -7.16 -13.48
CA LEU A 253 7.78 -8.47 -13.24
C LEU A 253 7.99 -9.43 -14.42
N MET A 254 7.86 -8.95 -15.65
CA MET A 254 8.10 -9.75 -16.85
C MET A 254 9.57 -10.22 -16.97
N ALA A 255 10.51 -9.31 -16.79
CA ALA A 255 11.93 -9.63 -16.85
C ALA A 255 12.33 -10.65 -15.76
N LEU A 256 11.86 -10.40 -14.54
CA LEU A 256 12.11 -11.26 -13.39
C LEU A 256 11.56 -12.67 -13.61
N ARG A 257 10.29 -12.80 -13.97
CA ARG A 257 9.67 -14.11 -14.23
C ARG A 257 10.33 -14.85 -15.40
N ALA A 258 10.61 -14.13 -16.50
CA ALA A 258 11.25 -14.75 -17.67
C ALA A 258 12.64 -15.29 -17.34
N HIS A 259 13.41 -14.58 -16.50
CA HIS A 259 14.72 -15.04 -16.05
C HIS A 259 14.60 -16.28 -15.13
N MET A 260 13.72 -16.20 -14.11
CA MET A 260 13.55 -17.31 -13.16
C MET A 260 12.99 -18.56 -13.83
N LYS A 261 12.09 -18.41 -14.79
CA LYS A 261 11.55 -19.53 -15.57
C LYS A 261 12.64 -20.25 -16.36
N ARG A 262 13.50 -19.52 -17.06
CA ARG A 262 14.65 -20.13 -17.75
C ARG A 262 15.59 -20.84 -16.78
N ALA A 263 15.91 -20.20 -15.64
CA ALA A 263 16.79 -20.79 -14.64
C ALA A 263 16.25 -22.13 -14.10
N VAL A 264 14.95 -22.21 -13.81
CA VAL A 264 14.28 -23.46 -13.37
C VAL A 264 14.30 -24.50 -14.49
N GLU A 265 13.95 -24.13 -15.73
CA GLU A 265 13.96 -25.05 -16.90
C GLU A 265 15.36 -25.60 -17.20
N GLU A 266 16.41 -24.82 -16.96
CA GLU A 266 17.82 -25.20 -17.18
C GLU A 266 18.45 -25.87 -15.96
N GLY A 267 17.73 -26.03 -14.83
CA GLY A 267 18.23 -26.63 -13.60
C GLY A 267 19.29 -25.81 -12.87
N VAL A 268 19.28 -24.48 -13.09
CA VAL A 268 20.16 -23.53 -12.38
C VAL A 268 19.65 -23.38 -10.95
N ASP A 269 20.53 -23.50 -9.95
CA ASP A 269 20.14 -23.36 -8.56
C ASP A 269 19.70 -21.93 -8.19
N LEU A 270 18.89 -21.82 -7.13
CA LEU A 270 18.32 -20.55 -6.64
C LEU A 270 19.38 -19.45 -6.46
N SER A 271 20.53 -19.80 -5.86
CA SER A 271 21.55 -18.78 -5.54
C SER A 271 22.16 -18.20 -6.81
N GLU A 272 22.44 -19.04 -7.80
CA GLU A 272 22.98 -18.61 -9.08
C GLU A 272 21.93 -17.86 -9.90
N ALA A 273 20.68 -18.34 -9.93
CA ALA A 273 19.58 -17.64 -10.60
C ALA A 273 19.36 -16.23 -10.06
N VAL A 274 19.42 -16.06 -8.73
CA VAL A 274 19.31 -14.73 -8.09
C VAL A 274 20.49 -13.83 -8.47
N LYS A 275 21.72 -14.34 -8.48
CA LYS A 275 22.93 -13.55 -8.80
C LYS A 275 22.99 -13.17 -10.27
N SER A 276 22.53 -14.01 -11.16
CA SER A 276 22.60 -13.80 -12.61
C SER A 276 21.47 -12.95 -13.17
N PHE A 277 20.46 -12.60 -12.37
CA PHE A 277 19.39 -11.68 -12.81
C PHE A 277 19.93 -10.28 -13.05
N ASP A 278 19.86 -9.79 -14.29
CA ASP A 278 20.23 -8.42 -14.63
C ASP A 278 19.15 -7.40 -14.22
N ALA A 279 19.31 -6.83 -13.03
CA ALA A 279 18.43 -5.80 -12.49
C ALA A 279 18.82 -4.37 -12.90
N LYS A 280 19.92 -4.16 -13.65
CA LYS A 280 20.44 -2.83 -14.01
C LYS A 280 19.38 -1.85 -14.54
N PRO A 281 18.45 -2.28 -15.43
CA PRO A 281 17.39 -1.37 -15.93
C PRO A 281 16.50 -0.78 -14.85
N PHE A 282 16.45 -1.38 -13.66
CA PHE A 282 15.54 -1.03 -12.55
C PHE A 282 16.26 -0.45 -11.33
N LEU A 283 17.60 -0.38 -11.33
CA LEU A 283 18.38 0.12 -10.17
C LEU A 283 18.17 1.61 -9.87
N HIS A 284 17.58 2.35 -10.80
CA HIS A 284 17.20 3.74 -10.58
C HIS A 284 15.96 3.90 -9.67
N LEU A 285 15.21 2.83 -9.46
CA LEU A 285 14.04 2.82 -8.59
C LEU A 285 14.47 2.77 -7.12
N SER A 286 13.80 3.55 -6.28
CA SER A 286 14.08 3.55 -4.83
C SER A 286 13.96 2.13 -4.25
N ASN A 287 14.82 1.80 -3.28
CA ASN A 287 14.89 0.49 -2.63
C ASN A 287 15.23 -0.70 -3.56
N ALA A 288 15.68 -0.47 -4.80
CA ALA A 288 15.92 -1.56 -5.75
C ALA A 288 17.02 -2.52 -5.29
N ALA A 289 18.14 -2.01 -4.77
CA ALA A 289 19.24 -2.84 -4.30
C ALA A 289 18.84 -3.75 -3.12
N GLU A 290 17.95 -3.25 -2.26
CA GLU A 290 17.49 -3.96 -1.06
C GLU A 290 16.42 -5.02 -1.40
N LEU A 291 15.49 -4.67 -2.29
CA LEU A 291 14.33 -5.53 -2.58
C LEU A 291 14.61 -6.59 -3.64
N ASN A 292 15.45 -6.29 -4.64
CA ASN A 292 15.65 -7.16 -5.79
C ASN A 292 16.09 -8.60 -5.45
N PRO A 293 17.06 -8.84 -4.54
CA PRO A 293 17.46 -10.22 -4.22
C PRO A 293 16.31 -11.05 -3.62
N GLY A 294 15.52 -10.44 -2.73
CA GLY A 294 14.35 -11.08 -2.14
C GLY A 294 13.23 -11.33 -3.14
N ASN A 295 12.99 -10.40 -4.06
CA ASN A 295 12.04 -10.56 -5.16
C ASN A 295 12.44 -11.73 -6.06
N ALA A 296 13.71 -11.77 -6.44
CA ALA A 296 14.28 -12.81 -7.28
C ALA A 296 14.12 -14.21 -6.65
N SER A 297 14.51 -14.34 -5.39
CA SER A 297 14.39 -15.61 -4.65
C SER A 297 12.93 -16.09 -4.56
N ARG A 298 11.99 -15.21 -4.22
CA ARG A 298 10.58 -15.59 -4.08
C ARG A 298 9.93 -15.93 -5.42
N THR A 299 10.30 -15.20 -6.48
CA THR A 299 9.81 -15.51 -7.83
C THR A 299 10.36 -16.83 -8.35
N TYR A 300 11.63 -17.17 -8.07
CA TYR A 300 12.16 -18.48 -8.40
C TYR A 300 11.35 -19.60 -7.75
N LEU A 301 11.11 -19.49 -6.41
CA LEU A 301 10.32 -20.48 -5.67
C LEU A 301 8.85 -20.56 -6.10
N GLU A 302 8.27 -19.45 -6.60
CA GLU A 302 6.93 -19.47 -7.20
C GLU A 302 6.95 -20.27 -8.50
N VAL A 303 7.88 -19.96 -9.40
CA VAL A 303 7.98 -20.59 -10.74
C VAL A 303 8.34 -22.08 -10.65
N GLU A 304 9.19 -22.47 -9.69
CA GLU A 304 9.56 -23.88 -9.46
C GLU A 304 8.36 -24.76 -9.10
N ARG A 305 7.28 -24.16 -8.57
CA ARG A 305 6.04 -24.86 -8.17
C ARG A 305 4.95 -24.85 -9.24
N GLU A 306 5.13 -24.10 -10.30
CA GLU A 306 4.18 -24.03 -11.43
C GLU A 306 4.32 -25.25 -12.37
#